data_cdd8fc736ab5e2bb78e5535cceea788d
#
_entry.id   cdd8fc736ab5e2bb78e5535cceea788d
#
_cell.length_a   1.000
_cell.length_b   1.000
_cell.length_c   1.000
_cell.angle_alpha   90.00
_cell.angle_beta   90.00
_cell.angle_gamma   90.00
#
_symmetry.space_group_name_H-M   'P 1'
#
loop_
_entity.id
_entity.type
_entity.pdbx_description
1 polymer ?
#
loop_
_entity_poly.entity_id
_entity_poly.type
_entity_poly.pdbx_seq_one_letter_code
_entity_poly.pdbx_strand_id
1 'polypeptide(L)'
;MILASTILYLIRGVLIFYFSKFEEKEKKPEKVFHRENLSFFMPEVKIRPQELFDAELLFEIITHTNLEFIEMPIKTLEEEKCFLRLNEAKRNANFEYNYSILFYGKLVGACGIRIDQHRPWVGEIGYFVDRDYQGKGIAAEAVRQLEKVGFEGLDLQRITILMDTRNLASERVAQKCGYEKEGIMKKVHRVGEDYYDCFLYAKTR
;
A
#
# COMPACT_ATOMS: atom_id res chain seq x y z
N MET A 1 59.52 -9.84 -7.11
CA MET A 1 58.87 -9.97 -5.77
C MET A 1 58.13 -8.68 -5.50
N ILE A 2 56.88 -8.61 -5.80
CA ILE A 2 56.05 -7.43 -5.58
C ILE A 2 54.89 -7.87 -4.68
N LEU A 3 54.82 -7.31 -3.48
CA LEU A 3 53.79 -7.52 -2.50
C LEU A 3 52.46 -6.94 -3.01
N ALA A 4 51.46 -7.79 -3.16
CA ALA A 4 50.09 -7.36 -3.34
C ALA A 4 49.50 -7.00 -1.97
N SER A 5 49.21 -5.73 -1.75
CA SER A 5 48.45 -5.29 -0.57
C SER A 5 47.00 -5.55 -0.78
N THR A 6 46.47 -6.49 -0.01
CA THR A 6 45.03 -6.78 0.07
C THR A 6 44.40 -5.85 1.11
N ILE A 7 43.54 -4.94 0.70
CA ILE A 7 42.74 -4.13 1.62
C ILE A 7 41.40 -4.84 1.80
N LEU A 8 41.16 -5.27 3.05
CA LEU A 8 39.95 -5.93 3.48
C LEU A 8 38.98 -4.90 4.08
N TYR A 9 37.85 -4.68 3.47
CA TYR A 9 36.77 -3.88 4.05
C TYR A 9 35.60 -4.80 4.48
N LEU A 10 35.34 -4.81 5.78
CA LEU A 10 34.22 -5.55 6.37
C LEU A 10 33.09 -4.56 6.64
N ILE A 11 32.03 -4.62 5.85
CA ILE A 11 30.78 -3.90 6.13
C ILE A 11 29.61 -4.89 6.04
N ARG A 12 29.01 -5.18 7.20
CA ARG A 12 27.78 -5.97 7.37
C ARG A 12 27.82 -7.41 6.84
N GLY A 13 28.85 -8.18 7.22
CA GLY A 13 28.80 -9.64 7.06
C GLY A 13 28.95 -10.18 5.64
N VAL A 14 29.41 -9.36 4.67
CA VAL A 14 29.70 -9.81 3.31
C VAL A 14 31.16 -9.53 2.99
N LEU A 15 31.91 -10.58 2.67
CA LEU A 15 33.30 -10.50 2.28
C LEU A 15 33.40 -10.16 0.79
N ILE A 16 33.94 -8.99 0.45
CA ILE A 16 34.18 -8.60 -0.95
C ILE A 16 35.67 -8.63 -1.21
N PHE A 17 36.12 -9.49 -2.13
CA PHE A 17 37.52 -9.54 -2.60
C PHE A 17 37.66 -8.62 -3.82
N TYR A 18 38.56 -7.64 -3.72
CA TYR A 18 39.03 -6.84 -4.88
C TYR A 18 40.38 -7.33 -5.34
N PHE A 19 40.48 -7.77 -6.58
CA PHE A 19 41.74 -7.97 -7.26
C PHE A 19 42.03 -6.74 -8.16
N SER A 20 43.12 -6.03 -7.91
CA SER A 20 43.64 -5.05 -8.85
C SER A 20 44.57 -5.75 -9.84
N LYS A 21 44.25 -5.73 -11.11
CA LYS A 21 45.15 -6.07 -12.20
C LYS A 21 45.38 -4.86 -13.08
N PHE A 22 46.65 -4.61 -13.36
CA PHE A 22 47.19 -3.52 -14.18
C PHE A 22 46.69 -3.53 -15.62
N GLU A 23 46.49 -2.35 -16.13
CA GLU A 23 46.34 -1.84 -17.50
C GLU A 23 46.34 -2.81 -18.68
N GLU A 24 45.19 -2.80 -19.41
CA GLU A 24 45.18 -2.72 -20.87
C GLU A 24 43.90 -2.04 -21.37
N LYS A 25 44.09 -1.23 -22.40
CA LYS A 25 43.24 -0.25 -23.08
C LYS A 25 41.72 -0.45 -23.11
N GLU A 26 41.07 0.69 -22.88
CA GLU A 26 39.68 1.06 -23.05
C GLU A 26 38.89 0.33 -24.16
N LYS A 27 37.87 -0.41 -23.78
CA LYS A 27 36.55 -0.45 -24.44
C LYS A 27 35.52 -0.16 -23.37
N LYS A 28 34.73 0.90 -23.58
CA LYS A 28 33.59 1.23 -22.71
C LYS A 28 32.70 0.01 -22.60
N PRO A 29 32.38 -0.52 -21.39
CA PRO A 29 31.35 -1.55 -21.26
C PRO A 29 30.00 -0.89 -21.45
N GLU A 30 29.20 -1.41 -22.40
CA GLU A 30 27.75 -1.20 -22.43
C GLU A 30 27.20 -1.59 -21.06
N LYS A 31 26.49 -0.64 -20.42
CA LYS A 31 25.76 -0.90 -19.17
C LYS A 31 24.60 -1.86 -19.47
N VAL A 32 24.87 -3.15 -19.42
CA VAL A 32 23.81 -4.15 -19.29
C VAL A 32 23.23 -4.03 -17.88
N PHE A 33 22.15 -3.29 -17.75
CA PHE A 33 21.35 -3.26 -16.53
C PHE A 33 20.68 -4.63 -16.36
N HIS A 34 21.29 -5.52 -15.59
CA HIS A 34 20.61 -6.73 -15.16
C HIS A 34 19.43 -6.34 -14.27
N ARG A 35 18.22 -6.70 -14.68
CA ARG A 35 16.98 -6.45 -13.95
C ARG A 35 16.92 -7.09 -12.55
N GLU A 36 17.86 -7.98 -12.24
CA GLU A 36 17.90 -8.72 -10.97
C GLU A 36 18.26 -7.86 -9.74
N ASN A 37 18.89 -6.69 -9.93
CA ASN A 37 19.28 -5.81 -8.82
C ASN A 37 18.23 -4.74 -8.46
N LEU A 38 17.10 -4.65 -9.17
CA LEU A 38 16.03 -3.69 -8.86
C LEU A 38 15.16 -4.13 -7.68
N SER A 39 15.16 -5.40 -7.30
CA SER A 39 14.41 -5.90 -6.13
C SER A 39 14.99 -5.41 -4.80
N PHE A 40 16.25 -4.96 -4.78
CA PHE A 40 16.94 -4.48 -3.57
C PHE A 40 16.53 -3.06 -3.15
N PHE A 41 15.84 -2.31 -4.00
CA PHE A 41 15.43 -0.92 -3.76
C PHE A 41 13.90 -0.73 -3.61
N MET A 42 13.12 -1.79 -3.72
CA MET A 42 11.70 -1.68 -3.46
C MET A 42 11.46 -1.62 -1.95
N PRO A 43 10.72 -0.61 -1.47
CA PRO A 43 10.37 -0.54 -0.06
C PRO A 43 9.59 -1.79 0.33
N GLU A 44 10.00 -2.46 1.41
CA GLU A 44 9.32 -3.66 1.90
C GLU A 44 7.97 -3.26 2.50
N VAL A 45 6.93 -3.30 1.68
CA VAL A 45 5.54 -3.11 2.09
C VAL A 45 4.87 -4.47 2.11
N LYS A 46 4.19 -4.80 3.20
CA LYS A 46 3.36 -6.00 3.34
C LYS A 46 1.99 -5.64 3.90
N ILE A 47 0.97 -6.35 3.49
CA ILE A 47 -0.32 -6.32 4.16
C ILE A 47 -0.56 -7.65 4.88
N ARG A 48 -1.19 -7.60 6.05
CA ARG A 48 -1.68 -8.78 6.77
C ARG A 48 -3.07 -8.49 7.33
N PRO A 49 -3.89 -9.53 7.58
CA PRO A 49 -5.15 -9.31 8.27
C PRO A 49 -4.94 -8.49 9.55
N GLN A 50 -5.86 -7.56 9.81
CA GLN A 50 -5.86 -6.79 11.05
C GLN A 50 -6.14 -7.71 12.24
N GLU A 51 -5.45 -7.44 13.33
CA GLU A 51 -5.59 -8.15 14.60
C GLU A 51 -5.92 -7.17 15.73
N LEU A 52 -6.53 -7.67 16.83
CA LEU A 52 -6.98 -6.81 17.93
C LEU A 52 -5.85 -5.98 18.55
N PHE A 53 -4.62 -6.51 18.58
CA PHE A 53 -3.46 -5.79 19.10
C PHE A 53 -3.02 -4.61 18.21
N ASP A 54 -3.50 -4.50 16.97
CA ASP A 54 -3.25 -3.34 16.10
C ASP A 54 -4.03 -2.09 16.54
N ALA A 55 -5.08 -2.27 17.36
CA ALA A 55 -6.05 -1.23 17.66
C ALA A 55 -5.42 0.08 18.17
N GLU A 56 -4.46 -0.02 19.08
CA GLU A 56 -3.83 1.17 19.68
C GLU A 56 -3.05 1.98 18.64
N LEU A 57 -2.24 1.30 17.83
CA LEU A 57 -1.46 1.95 16.77
C LEU A 57 -2.35 2.47 15.62
N LEU A 58 -3.38 1.73 15.22
CA LEU A 58 -4.32 2.19 14.19
C LEU A 58 -5.08 3.42 14.68
N PHE A 59 -5.56 3.40 15.93
CA PHE A 59 -6.25 4.55 16.51
C PHE A 59 -5.33 5.77 16.62
N GLU A 60 -4.06 5.60 17.02
CA GLU A 60 -3.06 6.65 17.02
C GLU A 60 -2.87 7.24 15.62
N ILE A 61 -2.69 6.41 14.59
CA ILE A 61 -2.55 6.84 13.20
C ILE A 61 -3.78 7.60 12.73
N ILE A 62 -4.98 7.10 13.02
CA ILE A 62 -6.26 7.73 12.64
C ILE A 62 -6.38 9.12 13.27
N THR A 63 -6.02 9.27 14.53
CA THR A 63 -6.13 10.54 15.27
C THR A 63 -5.02 11.53 14.92
N HIS A 64 -3.83 11.04 14.59
CA HIS A 64 -2.67 11.87 14.27
C HIS A 64 -2.63 12.29 12.79
N THR A 65 -3.17 11.47 11.91
CA THR A 65 -3.24 11.75 10.47
C THR A 65 -4.49 12.58 10.19
N ASN A 66 -4.33 13.74 9.54
CA ASN A 66 -5.49 14.49 9.06
C ASN A 66 -6.18 13.71 7.92
N LEU A 67 -7.21 12.95 8.27
CA LEU A 67 -7.99 12.12 7.34
C LEU A 67 -9.20 12.89 6.79
N GLU A 68 -9.01 14.15 6.38
CA GLU A 68 -10.09 15.04 5.93
C GLU A 68 -10.94 14.49 4.77
N PHE A 69 -10.41 13.50 4.04
CA PHE A 69 -11.10 12.85 2.91
C PHE A 69 -11.68 11.48 3.26
N ILE A 70 -11.65 11.09 4.53
CA ILE A 70 -12.18 9.80 4.98
C ILE A 70 -13.13 10.07 6.13
N GLU A 71 -14.39 9.73 5.96
CA GLU A 71 -15.33 9.75 7.08
C GLU A 71 -15.01 8.55 8.00
N MET A 72 -14.28 8.83 9.08
CA MET A 72 -13.98 7.82 10.10
C MET A 72 -14.99 7.94 11.23
N PRO A 73 -15.88 6.95 11.39
CA PRO A 73 -16.82 6.95 12.50
C PRO A 73 -16.18 6.66 13.85
N ILE A 74 -14.89 6.28 13.85
CA ILE A 74 -14.12 5.86 15.03
C ILE A 74 -13.58 7.10 15.75
N LYS A 75 -14.06 7.33 16.96
CA LYS A 75 -13.68 8.47 17.82
C LYS A 75 -12.96 8.05 19.09
N THR A 76 -13.00 6.78 19.44
CA THR A 76 -12.39 6.23 20.66
C THR A 76 -11.64 4.94 20.36
N LEU A 77 -10.68 4.61 21.19
CA LEU A 77 -9.94 3.35 21.11
C LEU A 77 -10.86 2.13 21.25
N GLU A 78 -11.90 2.22 22.07
CA GLU A 78 -12.86 1.11 22.23
C GLU A 78 -13.71 0.89 20.96
N GLU A 79 -14.05 1.94 20.23
CA GLU A 79 -14.69 1.81 18.92
C GLU A 79 -13.77 1.15 17.91
N GLU A 80 -12.47 1.49 17.89
CA GLU A 80 -11.47 0.80 17.05
C GLU A 80 -11.36 -0.68 17.43
N LYS A 81 -11.26 -1.00 18.71
CA LYS A 81 -11.26 -2.40 19.17
C LYS A 81 -12.54 -3.14 18.78
N CYS A 82 -13.70 -2.49 18.87
CA CYS A 82 -14.97 -3.07 18.42
C CYS A 82 -14.97 -3.31 16.91
N PHE A 83 -14.46 -2.36 16.11
CA PHE A 83 -14.33 -2.52 14.67
C PHE A 83 -13.46 -3.74 14.31
N LEU A 84 -12.30 -3.88 14.96
CA LEU A 84 -11.39 -5.01 14.72
C LEU A 84 -11.97 -6.36 15.13
N ARG A 85 -12.72 -6.43 16.25
CA ARG A 85 -13.41 -7.67 16.68
C ARG A 85 -14.43 -8.16 15.64
N LEU A 86 -14.99 -7.26 14.84
CA LEU A 86 -15.96 -7.62 13.79
C LEU A 86 -15.31 -8.14 12.51
N ASN A 87 -13.99 -8.02 12.34
CA ASN A 87 -13.31 -8.36 11.08
C ASN A 87 -13.45 -9.83 10.69
N GLU A 88 -13.46 -10.75 11.64
CA GLU A 88 -13.69 -12.16 11.36
C GLU A 88 -15.12 -12.40 10.86
N ALA A 89 -16.13 -11.83 11.54
CA ALA A 89 -17.52 -11.95 11.14
C ALA A 89 -17.78 -11.32 9.76
N LYS A 90 -17.20 -10.14 9.49
CA LYS A 90 -17.29 -9.46 8.19
C LYS A 90 -16.68 -10.31 7.07
N ARG A 91 -15.53 -10.94 7.32
CA ARG A 91 -14.85 -11.82 6.37
C ARG A 91 -15.66 -13.08 6.09
N ASN A 92 -16.19 -13.72 7.14
CA ASN A 92 -17.02 -14.92 7.02
C ASN A 92 -18.33 -14.63 6.27
N ALA A 93 -18.86 -13.42 6.37
CA ALA A 93 -20.03 -12.96 5.63
C ALA A 93 -19.70 -12.49 4.19
N ASN A 94 -18.45 -12.60 3.74
CA ASN A 94 -17.99 -12.03 2.47
C ASN A 94 -18.38 -10.56 2.29
N PHE A 95 -18.26 -9.78 3.36
CA PHE A 95 -18.67 -8.38 3.39
C PHE A 95 -17.49 -7.42 3.25
N GLU A 96 -16.42 -7.64 4.06
CA GLU A 96 -15.28 -6.75 4.10
C GLU A 96 -14.02 -7.49 4.58
N TYR A 97 -12.90 -7.18 3.94
CA TYR A 97 -11.59 -7.78 4.21
C TYR A 97 -10.60 -6.66 4.57
N ASN A 98 -10.27 -6.52 5.86
CA ASN A 98 -9.42 -5.45 6.38
C ASN A 98 -8.01 -5.95 6.71
N TYR A 99 -7.01 -5.15 6.35
CA TYR A 99 -5.59 -5.44 6.48
C TYR A 99 -4.84 -4.27 7.10
N SER A 100 -3.85 -4.58 7.93
CA SER A 100 -2.82 -3.64 8.39
C SER A 100 -1.74 -3.52 7.34
N ILE A 101 -1.26 -2.29 7.07
CA ILE A 101 -0.13 -2.03 6.17
C ILE A 101 1.14 -1.95 7.01
N LEU A 102 2.11 -2.79 6.68
CA LEU A 102 3.43 -2.84 7.31
C LEU A 102 4.49 -2.30 6.35
N PHE A 103 5.33 -1.42 6.84
CA PHE A 103 6.50 -0.88 6.15
C PHE A 103 7.76 -1.24 6.94
N TYR A 104 8.60 -2.12 6.40
CA TYR A 104 9.72 -2.73 7.11
C TYR A 104 9.33 -3.30 8.49
N GLY A 105 8.18 -3.99 8.53
CA GLY A 105 7.63 -4.60 9.76
C GLY A 105 6.91 -3.65 10.71
N LYS A 106 6.99 -2.34 10.52
CA LYS A 106 6.25 -1.35 11.33
C LYS A 106 4.86 -1.11 10.73
N LEU A 107 3.82 -1.12 11.55
CA LEU A 107 2.47 -0.76 11.16
C LEU A 107 2.41 0.74 10.86
N VAL A 108 1.96 1.10 9.64
CA VAL A 108 1.94 2.48 9.13
C VAL A 108 0.62 2.88 8.48
N GLY A 109 -0.41 2.04 8.55
CA GLY A 109 -1.70 2.34 7.97
C GLY A 109 -2.58 1.11 7.86
N ALA A 110 -3.70 1.26 7.18
CA ALA A 110 -4.63 0.17 6.89
C ALA A 110 -5.18 0.28 5.47
N CYS A 111 -5.68 -0.86 4.98
CA CYS A 111 -6.37 -0.96 3.71
C CYS A 111 -7.38 -2.10 3.76
N GLY A 112 -8.36 -2.09 2.85
CA GLY A 112 -9.37 -3.14 2.80
C GLY A 112 -10.11 -3.20 1.49
N ILE A 113 -10.84 -4.29 1.29
CA ILE A 113 -11.79 -4.48 0.20
C ILE A 113 -13.17 -4.70 0.80
N ARG A 114 -14.12 -3.86 0.43
CA ARG A 114 -15.54 -4.05 0.72
C ARG A 114 -16.24 -4.64 -0.50
N ILE A 115 -16.99 -5.71 -0.29
CA ILE A 115 -17.73 -6.40 -1.35
C ILE A 115 -19.11 -5.76 -1.52
N ASP A 116 -19.48 -5.46 -2.76
CA ASP A 116 -20.84 -4.99 -3.08
C ASP A 116 -21.82 -6.16 -2.87
N GLN A 117 -22.72 -6.03 -1.88
CA GLN A 117 -23.62 -7.12 -1.51
C GLN A 117 -24.69 -7.44 -2.56
N HIS A 118 -24.93 -6.54 -3.51
CA HIS A 118 -25.83 -6.76 -4.65
C HIS A 118 -25.09 -7.26 -5.90
N ARG A 119 -23.76 -7.04 -5.95
CA ARG A 119 -22.87 -7.43 -7.05
C ARG A 119 -21.61 -8.08 -6.46
N PRO A 120 -21.67 -9.30 -5.96
CA PRO A 120 -20.58 -9.92 -5.17
C PRO A 120 -19.29 -10.13 -5.97
N TRP A 121 -19.30 -9.88 -7.27
CA TRP A 121 -18.12 -9.83 -8.14
C TRP A 121 -17.46 -8.45 -8.22
N VAL A 122 -17.97 -7.46 -7.48
CA VAL A 122 -17.44 -6.09 -7.41
C VAL A 122 -16.95 -5.80 -6.00
N GLY A 123 -15.73 -5.28 -5.90
CA GLY A 123 -15.16 -4.79 -4.65
C GLY A 123 -14.78 -3.31 -4.73
N GLU A 124 -14.77 -2.65 -3.58
CA GLU A 124 -14.27 -1.29 -3.42
C GLU A 124 -13.07 -1.30 -2.48
N ILE A 125 -11.94 -0.75 -2.92
CA ILE A 125 -10.73 -0.60 -2.10
C ILE A 125 -10.75 0.75 -1.39
N GLY A 126 -10.52 0.70 -0.05
CA GLY A 126 -10.17 1.83 0.79
C GLY A 126 -8.79 1.66 1.42
N TYR A 127 -8.10 2.77 1.68
CA TYR A 127 -6.79 2.77 2.35
C TYR A 127 -6.47 4.11 2.99
N PHE A 128 -5.64 4.06 4.02
CA PHE A 128 -4.95 5.23 4.55
C PHE A 128 -3.53 4.85 5.01
N VAL A 129 -2.64 5.84 4.98
CA VAL A 129 -1.25 5.71 5.43
C VAL A 129 -0.94 6.86 6.36
N ASP A 130 -0.26 6.57 7.46
CA ASP A 130 0.26 7.53 8.42
C ASP A 130 0.98 8.68 7.68
N ARG A 131 0.71 9.90 8.10
CA ARG A 131 1.23 11.14 7.52
C ARG A 131 2.74 11.10 7.30
N ASP A 132 3.50 10.58 8.25
CA ASP A 132 4.97 10.54 8.20
C ASP A 132 5.50 9.52 7.18
N TYR A 133 4.63 8.64 6.68
CA TYR A 133 4.93 7.58 5.72
C TYR A 133 4.34 7.84 4.33
N GLN A 134 3.61 8.93 4.14
CA GLN A 134 3.05 9.30 2.84
C GLN A 134 4.16 9.65 1.81
N GLY A 135 3.81 9.65 0.53
CA GLY A 135 4.73 9.98 -0.56
C GLY A 135 5.78 8.90 -0.91
N LYS A 136 5.89 7.82 -0.13
CA LYS A 136 6.88 6.74 -0.29
C LYS A 136 6.42 5.56 -1.17
N GLY A 137 5.24 5.66 -1.80
CA GLY A 137 4.67 4.60 -2.66
C GLY A 137 3.97 3.48 -1.89
N ILE A 138 3.88 3.56 -0.56
CA ILE A 138 3.33 2.52 0.32
C ILE A 138 1.88 2.21 -0.03
N ALA A 139 1.02 3.22 -0.20
CA ALA A 139 -0.38 3.01 -0.55
C ALA A 139 -0.54 2.29 -1.90
N ALA A 140 0.25 2.66 -2.91
CA ALA A 140 0.20 2.00 -4.22
C ALA A 140 0.60 0.52 -4.14
N GLU A 141 1.60 0.18 -3.31
CA GLU A 141 2.00 -1.21 -3.12
C GLU A 141 0.95 -2.00 -2.33
N ALA A 142 0.34 -1.40 -1.30
CA ALA A 142 -0.78 -2.01 -0.58
C ALA A 142 -1.98 -2.28 -1.51
N VAL A 143 -2.32 -1.34 -2.39
CA VAL A 143 -3.37 -1.53 -3.42
C VAL A 143 -3.05 -2.70 -4.33
N ARG A 144 -1.81 -2.83 -4.84
CA ARG A 144 -1.42 -3.99 -5.69
C ARG A 144 -1.54 -5.33 -4.97
N GLN A 145 -1.25 -5.35 -3.66
CA GLN A 145 -1.45 -6.58 -2.86
C GLN A 145 -2.93 -6.86 -2.64
N LEU A 146 -3.77 -5.83 -2.41
CA LEU A 146 -5.23 -6.00 -2.36
C LEU A 146 -5.82 -6.45 -3.69
N GLU A 147 -5.29 -5.98 -4.83
CA GLU A 147 -5.70 -6.47 -6.16
C GLU A 147 -5.52 -7.98 -6.29
N LYS A 148 -4.40 -8.52 -5.81
CA LYS A 148 -4.19 -9.98 -5.80
C LYS A 148 -5.21 -10.68 -4.90
N VAL A 149 -5.47 -10.15 -3.71
CA VAL A 149 -6.51 -10.68 -2.82
C VAL A 149 -7.86 -10.65 -3.53
N GLY A 150 -8.23 -9.54 -4.17
CA GLY A 150 -9.53 -9.36 -4.82
C GLY A 150 -9.68 -10.23 -6.07
N PHE A 151 -8.76 -10.12 -7.03
CA PHE A 151 -8.88 -10.83 -8.32
C PHE A 151 -8.55 -12.32 -8.22
N GLU A 152 -7.52 -12.69 -7.45
CA GLU A 152 -7.05 -14.07 -7.40
C GLU A 152 -7.68 -14.84 -6.22
N GLY A 153 -7.86 -14.18 -5.07
CA GLY A 153 -8.37 -14.81 -3.86
C GLY A 153 -9.89 -14.81 -3.72
N LEU A 154 -10.55 -13.70 -4.13
CA LEU A 154 -12.00 -13.51 -3.98
C LEU A 154 -12.77 -13.61 -5.30
N ASP A 155 -12.08 -13.90 -6.42
CA ASP A 155 -12.62 -14.01 -7.79
C ASP A 155 -13.43 -12.78 -8.25
N LEU A 156 -13.05 -11.59 -7.76
CA LEU A 156 -13.67 -10.36 -8.21
C LEU A 156 -13.40 -10.12 -9.70
N GLN A 157 -14.38 -9.58 -10.40
CA GLN A 157 -14.26 -9.20 -11.81
C GLN A 157 -13.98 -7.71 -11.97
N ARG A 158 -14.24 -6.95 -10.91
CA ARG A 158 -14.09 -5.50 -10.89
C ARG A 158 -13.69 -5.02 -9.50
N ILE A 159 -12.72 -4.11 -9.45
CA ILE A 159 -12.33 -3.40 -8.25
C ILE A 159 -12.44 -1.90 -8.52
N THR A 160 -13.04 -1.17 -7.59
CA THR A 160 -13.19 0.28 -7.66
C THR A 160 -12.42 0.97 -6.56
N ILE A 161 -12.05 2.22 -6.81
CA ILE A 161 -11.54 3.16 -5.80
C ILE A 161 -12.36 4.43 -5.94
N LEU A 162 -13.05 4.79 -4.87
CA LEU A 162 -13.82 6.03 -4.78
C LEU A 162 -13.04 7.02 -3.93
N MET A 163 -12.88 8.26 -4.40
CA MET A 163 -12.12 9.27 -3.69
C MET A 163 -12.69 10.67 -3.90
N ASP A 164 -12.67 11.51 -2.87
CA ASP A 164 -13.00 12.93 -2.98
C ASP A 164 -12.18 13.57 -4.10
N THR A 165 -12.80 14.42 -4.92
CA THR A 165 -12.15 15.06 -6.08
C THR A 165 -10.98 15.96 -5.69
N ARG A 166 -10.88 16.36 -4.42
CA ARG A 166 -9.78 17.15 -3.85
C ARG A 166 -8.59 16.27 -3.42
N ASN A 167 -8.80 14.95 -3.27
CA ASN A 167 -7.76 14.02 -2.82
C ASN A 167 -6.84 13.58 -3.97
N LEU A 168 -6.00 14.53 -4.43
CA LEU A 168 -5.05 14.28 -5.50
C LEU A 168 -4.01 13.21 -5.17
N ALA A 169 -3.78 12.93 -3.88
CA ALA A 169 -2.86 11.87 -3.46
C ALA A 169 -3.45 10.49 -3.77
N SER A 170 -4.73 10.28 -3.45
CA SER A 170 -5.44 9.04 -3.77
C SER A 170 -5.61 8.85 -5.28
N GLU A 171 -5.88 9.93 -6.04
CA GLU A 171 -5.95 9.88 -7.50
C GLU A 171 -4.64 9.38 -8.11
N ARG A 172 -3.49 9.90 -7.64
CA ARG A 172 -2.17 9.43 -8.10
C ARG A 172 -1.90 7.95 -7.77
N VAL A 173 -2.42 7.45 -6.64
CA VAL A 173 -2.31 6.02 -6.29
C VAL A 173 -3.12 5.18 -7.28
N ALA A 174 -4.38 5.53 -7.53
CA ALA A 174 -5.23 4.82 -8.50
C ALA A 174 -4.58 4.77 -9.89
N GLN A 175 -4.09 5.91 -10.40
CA GLN A 175 -3.38 5.99 -11.68
C GLN A 175 -2.11 5.12 -11.72
N LYS A 176 -1.28 5.13 -10.66
CA LYS A 176 -0.08 4.30 -10.56
C LYS A 176 -0.37 2.80 -10.54
N CYS A 177 -1.56 2.42 -10.08
CA CYS A 177 -2.01 1.04 -10.06
C CYS A 177 -2.76 0.64 -11.34
N GLY A 178 -2.89 1.55 -12.32
CA GLY A 178 -3.51 1.28 -13.60
C GLY A 178 -5.04 1.24 -13.56
N TYR A 179 -5.65 1.95 -12.61
CA TYR A 179 -7.09 2.18 -12.61
C TYR A 179 -7.46 3.25 -13.62
N GLU A 180 -8.56 3.03 -14.32
CA GLU A 180 -9.12 3.98 -15.28
C GLU A 180 -10.21 4.83 -14.61
N LYS A 181 -10.21 6.13 -14.90
CA LYS A 181 -11.24 7.05 -14.42
C LYS A 181 -12.52 6.86 -15.23
N GLU A 182 -13.58 6.41 -14.58
CA GLU A 182 -14.88 6.21 -15.24
C GLU A 182 -15.81 7.40 -15.13
N GLY A 183 -15.61 8.27 -14.12
CA GLY A 183 -16.48 9.43 -13.98
C GLY A 183 -16.36 10.17 -12.67
N ILE A 184 -17.35 11.03 -12.44
CA ILE A 184 -17.55 11.80 -11.21
C ILE A 184 -18.91 11.45 -10.64
N MET A 185 -18.91 10.97 -9.40
CA MET A 185 -20.14 10.76 -8.62
C MET A 185 -20.44 12.02 -7.81
N LYS A 186 -21.57 12.66 -8.11
CA LYS A 186 -21.95 13.91 -7.48
C LYS A 186 -22.47 13.69 -6.06
N LYS A 187 -21.97 14.49 -5.09
CA LYS A 187 -22.43 14.55 -3.70
C LYS A 187 -22.54 13.17 -3.00
N VAL A 188 -21.62 12.27 -3.32
CA VAL A 188 -21.65 10.89 -2.80
C VAL A 188 -20.84 10.75 -1.51
N HIS A 189 -19.98 11.70 -1.21
CA HIS A 189 -19.15 11.69 0.00
C HIS A 189 -19.62 12.77 0.96
N ARG A 190 -19.91 12.39 2.22
CA ARG A 190 -20.33 13.31 3.27
C ARG A 190 -19.21 13.50 4.29
N VAL A 191 -18.90 14.75 4.62
CA VAL A 191 -18.02 15.13 5.71
C VAL A 191 -18.75 16.16 6.58
N GLY A 192 -19.13 15.76 7.78
CA GLY A 192 -19.99 16.58 8.63
C GLY A 192 -21.37 16.83 7.98
N GLU A 193 -21.70 18.09 7.70
CA GLU A 193 -22.93 18.48 7.01
C GLU A 193 -22.76 18.71 5.51
N ASP A 194 -21.51 18.72 5.02
CA ASP A 194 -21.18 18.98 3.63
C ASP A 194 -21.14 17.73 2.78
N TYR A 195 -21.50 17.87 1.49
CA TYR A 195 -21.49 16.80 0.50
C TYR A 195 -20.52 17.11 -0.62
N TYR A 196 -19.64 16.18 -0.92
CA TYR A 196 -18.56 16.32 -1.91
C TYR A 196 -18.70 15.32 -3.05
N ASP A 197 -18.16 15.74 -4.20
CA ASP A 197 -18.06 14.90 -5.39
C ASP A 197 -16.87 13.95 -5.25
N CYS A 198 -17.02 12.74 -5.78
CA CYS A 198 -15.93 11.77 -5.85
C CYS A 198 -15.58 11.37 -7.28
N PHE A 199 -14.29 11.16 -7.53
CA PHE A 199 -13.85 10.42 -8.70
C PHE A 199 -14.11 8.93 -8.48
N LEU A 200 -14.66 8.28 -9.51
CA LEU A 200 -14.74 6.84 -9.59
C LEU A 200 -13.64 6.33 -10.51
N TYR A 201 -12.74 5.55 -9.95
CA TYR A 201 -11.72 4.81 -10.67
C TYR A 201 -12.02 3.31 -10.60
N ALA A 202 -11.76 2.59 -11.68
CA ALA A 202 -12.02 1.16 -11.73
C ALA A 202 -10.92 0.40 -12.49
N LYS A 203 -10.81 -0.88 -12.14
CA LYS A 203 -9.98 -1.87 -12.82
C LYS A 203 -10.75 -3.17 -12.94
N THR A 204 -10.73 -3.78 -14.11
CA THR A 204 -11.37 -5.07 -14.39
C THR A 204 -10.30 -6.14 -14.62
N ARG A 205 -10.71 -7.38 -14.43
CA ARG A 205 -9.87 -8.57 -14.68
C ARG A 205 -9.75 -8.83 -16.18
#